data_cf9565b7461180e2c09d528e46fd1498
#
_entry.id   cf9565b7461180e2c09d528e46fd1498
#
_cell.length_a   1.000
_cell.length_b   1.000
_cell.length_c   1.000
_cell.angle_alpha   90.00
_cell.angle_beta   90.00
_cell.angle_gamma   90.00
#
_symmetry.space_group_name_H-M   'P 1'
#
loop_
_entity.id
_entity.type
_entity.pdbx_description
1 polymer ?
#
loop_
_entity_poly.entity_id
_entity_poly.type
_entity_poly.pdbx_seq_one_letter_code
_entity_poly.pdbx_strand_id
1 'polypeptide(L)'
;MLVSPPPYRVVERYYDRPPYPRTALACLAAFLRASDIDTGVLDCKFDRLNYSAAVEKIVSARPDVVGFTAFTNEIIQAAHLAELVKQQSPRITTVIGGVHVTALPERTMREFKMFDFGVFGEGEETLVEFLQAPQKDAEPQPIPGLCFLDERGGFHAGPPRRRISDINSLPMPAWDMFAPGREYGLQTSRGCPFVCPFCMNPHGRTVRPRSARNVLDEIAWLVENRSPRNILICDEAFTIKRTRAMEICRGLIERGLNNRMRWRCHTHVRSIDLEMVTLMKRAGCVEIGIGAESGNEEILARTGKRITKSDIAGAAEILREAKMPFQAFFILGHPNETPRTAAETIDFAVRLNPTLPVFGIMVPYPGTEIGRMAAEGEGGYILEARDWNDYNKQLGNAVSIRGLERKTLERMQFRGYLKVFIRNRRFGDLLKFIWRYRREGMAMIAKSARRIFRRGRSGG
;
A
#
# COMPACT_ATOMS: atom_id res chain seq x y z
N MET A 1 20.49 10.22 0.83
CA MET A 1 19.96 9.08 1.64
C MET A 1 18.45 8.96 1.43
N LEU A 2 17.92 7.75 1.25
CA LEU A 2 16.48 7.49 1.10
C LEU A 2 15.89 6.93 2.41
N VAL A 3 14.75 7.48 2.88
CA VAL A 3 14.22 7.21 4.21
C VAL A 3 12.73 6.90 4.20
N SER A 4 12.28 5.84 4.87
CA SER A 4 10.90 5.69 5.31
C SER A 4 10.75 6.12 6.77
N PRO A 5 9.64 6.80 7.15
CA PRO A 5 9.50 7.33 8.51
C PRO A 5 9.26 6.22 9.54
N PRO A 6 9.53 6.50 10.84
CA PRO A 6 9.10 5.64 11.93
C PRO A 6 7.57 5.47 11.98
N PRO A 7 7.05 4.41 12.62
CA PRO A 7 5.61 4.22 12.77
C PRO A 7 4.99 5.24 13.74
N TYR A 8 3.76 5.68 13.45
CA TYR A 8 3.01 6.58 14.33
C TYR A 8 2.58 5.90 15.64
N ARG A 9 2.10 4.67 15.55
CA ARG A 9 1.72 3.83 16.69
C ARG A 9 1.95 2.36 16.34
N VAL A 10 2.40 1.58 17.31
CA VAL A 10 2.55 0.12 17.18
C VAL A 10 1.17 -0.55 17.32
N VAL A 11 0.25 -0.28 16.40
CA VAL A 11 -1.11 -0.81 16.44
C VAL A 11 -1.39 -1.76 15.29
N GLU A 12 -0.83 -1.50 14.12
CA GLU A 12 -0.98 -2.35 12.94
C GLU A 12 0.33 -3.07 12.61
N ARG A 13 0.32 -4.39 12.80
CA ARG A 13 1.51 -5.22 12.62
C ARG A 13 2.14 -5.09 11.23
N TYR A 14 1.32 -4.94 10.19
CA TYR A 14 1.79 -4.82 8.81
C TYR A 14 2.20 -3.41 8.40
N TYR A 15 1.57 -2.39 8.97
CA TYR A 15 1.90 -0.99 8.67
C TYR A 15 3.00 -0.45 9.57
N ASP A 16 2.96 -0.77 10.86
CA ASP A 16 3.92 -0.28 11.83
C ASP A 16 5.19 -1.12 11.88
N ARG A 17 5.09 -2.39 11.50
CA ARG A 17 6.20 -3.35 11.46
C ARG A 17 6.05 -4.26 10.25
N PRO A 18 6.30 -3.75 9.04
CA PRO A 18 6.22 -4.57 7.84
C PRO A 18 7.18 -5.75 7.96
N PRO A 19 6.79 -6.95 7.50
CA PRO A 19 7.67 -8.12 7.56
C PRO A 19 8.76 -8.09 6.47
N TYR A 20 8.72 -7.10 5.59
CA TYR A 20 9.63 -6.93 4.45
C TYR A 20 10.09 -5.48 4.31
N PRO A 21 11.29 -5.25 3.75
CA PRO A 21 11.79 -3.92 3.44
C PRO A 21 10.91 -3.21 2.42
N ARG A 22 10.89 -1.88 2.45
CA ARG A 22 10.08 -1.07 1.51
C ARG A 22 10.63 -1.17 0.09
N THR A 23 9.93 -1.90 -0.78
CA THR A 23 10.32 -2.15 -2.18
C THR A 23 10.60 -0.86 -2.95
N ALA A 24 9.82 0.20 -2.74
CA ALA A 24 10.04 1.47 -3.42
C ALA A 24 11.42 2.08 -3.12
N LEU A 25 11.90 1.98 -1.87
CA LEU A 25 13.25 2.44 -1.53
C LEU A 25 14.33 1.59 -2.19
N ALA A 26 14.12 0.27 -2.27
CA ALA A 26 15.06 -0.62 -2.93
C ALA A 26 15.16 -0.34 -4.45
N CYS A 27 14.03 -0.06 -5.11
CA CYS A 27 13.99 0.32 -6.53
C CYS A 27 14.71 1.66 -6.77
N LEU A 28 14.36 2.69 -5.99
CA LEU A 28 14.98 4.02 -6.14
C LEU A 28 16.48 3.98 -5.85
N ALA A 29 16.91 3.29 -4.79
CA ALA A 29 18.32 3.16 -4.45
C ALA A 29 19.12 2.45 -5.55
N ALA A 30 18.54 1.41 -6.16
CA ALA A 30 19.16 0.73 -7.29
C ALA A 30 19.35 1.67 -8.49
N PHE A 31 18.31 2.48 -8.81
CA PHE A 31 18.34 3.40 -9.93
C PHE A 31 19.33 4.54 -9.72
N LEU A 32 19.37 5.15 -8.53
CA LEU A 32 20.33 6.18 -8.17
C LEU A 32 21.76 5.64 -8.23
N ARG A 33 22.01 4.46 -7.68
CA ARG A 33 23.33 3.81 -7.72
C ARG A 33 23.78 3.48 -9.15
N ALA A 34 22.85 3.05 -10.02
CA ALA A 34 23.13 2.83 -11.43
C ALA A 34 23.38 4.13 -12.22
N SER A 35 23.05 5.27 -11.63
CA SER A 35 23.33 6.63 -12.16
C SER A 35 24.53 7.30 -11.47
N ASP A 36 25.42 6.52 -10.83
CA ASP A 36 26.62 6.95 -10.11
C ASP A 36 26.35 7.95 -8.96
N ILE A 37 25.18 7.87 -8.33
CA ILE A 37 24.79 8.67 -7.16
C ILE A 37 25.00 7.85 -5.90
N ASP A 38 25.90 8.32 -4.99
CA ASP A 38 26.10 7.69 -3.69
C ASP A 38 24.81 7.71 -2.87
N THR A 39 24.33 6.53 -2.49
CA THR A 39 22.99 6.38 -1.94
C THR A 39 22.98 5.46 -0.72
N GLY A 40 22.50 5.99 0.41
CA GLY A 40 22.17 5.22 1.61
C GLY A 40 20.65 4.99 1.72
N VAL A 41 20.24 3.95 2.44
CA VAL A 41 18.84 3.63 2.71
C VAL A 41 18.60 3.46 4.22
N LEU A 42 17.51 4.02 4.73
CA LEU A 42 17.06 3.86 6.10
C LEU A 42 15.56 3.56 6.13
N ASP A 43 15.19 2.31 6.33
CA ASP A 43 13.79 1.92 6.50
C ASP A 43 13.43 1.84 7.98
N CYS A 44 13.01 2.99 8.55
CA CYS A 44 12.78 3.08 10.00
C CYS A 44 11.73 2.10 10.52
N LYS A 45 10.73 1.73 9.71
CA LYS A 45 9.72 0.76 10.13
C LYS A 45 10.27 -0.66 10.13
N PHE A 46 10.98 -1.05 9.10
CA PHE A 46 11.58 -2.37 9.00
C PHE A 46 12.68 -2.56 10.04
N ASP A 47 13.54 -1.56 10.21
CA ASP A 47 14.65 -1.55 11.17
C ASP A 47 14.21 -1.23 12.60
N ARG A 48 12.91 -0.94 12.82
CA ARG A 48 12.29 -0.66 14.14
C ARG A 48 12.92 0.54 14.85
N LEU A 49 13.28 1.57 14.11
CA LEU A 49 13.87 2.77 14.66
C LEU A 49 12.79 3.73 15.18
N ASN A 50 13.09 4.38 16.29
CA ASN A 50 12.34 5.56 16.75
C ASN A 50 12.92 6.83 16.11
N TYR A 51 12.31 7.98 16.37
CA TYR A 51 12.74 9.26 15.80
C TYR A 51 14.17 9.64 16.19
N SER A 52 14.54 9.49 17.48
CA SER A 52 15.88 9.83 17.95
C SER A 52 16.97 9.03 17.23
N ALA A 53 16.80 7.69 17.18
CA ALA A 53 17.76 6.82 16.48
C ALA A 53 17.77 7.06 14.97
N ALA A 54 16.64 7.41 14.35
CA ALA A 54 16.58 7.75 12.93
C ALA A 54 17.33 9.05 12.63
N VAL A 55 17.11 10.10 13.42
CA VAL A 55 17.81 11.38 13.26
C VAL A 55 19.30 11.21 13.46
N GLU A 56 19.75 10.50 14.51
CA GLU A 56 21.16 10.22 14.78
C GLU A 56 21.83 9.55 13.58
N LYS A 57 21.20 8.49 13.02
CA LYS A 57 21.74 7.78 11.85
C LYS A 57 21.82 8.68 10.62
N ILE A 58 20.78 9.50 10.37
CA ILE A 58 20.75 10.41 9.22
C ILE A 58 21.85 11.47 9.35
N VAL A 59 21.92 12.15 10.49
CA VAL A 59 22.88 13.24 10.68
C VAL A 59 24.32 12.73 10.72
N SER A 60 24.58 11.57 11.33
CA SER A 60 25.91 10.95 11.35
C SER A 60 26.39 10.53 9.95
N ALA A 61 25.48 10.17 9.06
CA ALA A 61 25.82 9.83 7.68
C ALA A 61 26.14 11.06 6.81
N ARG A 62 25.85 12.28 7.28
CA ARG A 62 26.12 13.57 6.61
C ARG A 62 25.65 13.62 5.15
N PRO A 63 24.41 13.23 4.83
CA PRO A 63 23.92 13.30 3.46
C PRO A 63 23.71 14.75 3.03
N ASP A 64 23.94 15.08 1.76
CA ASP A 64 23.54 16.38 1.19
C ASP A 64 22.04 16.45 1.04
N VAL A 65 21.40 15.34 0.66
CA VAL A 65 19.96 15.23 0.42
C VAL A 65 19.36 14.03 1.16
N VAL A 66 18.21 14.25 1.81
CA VAL A 66 17.39 13.18 2.41
C VAL A 66 16.05 13.12 1.70
N GLY A 67 15.80 12.02 0.97
CA GLY A 67 14.54 11.72 0.30
C GLY A 67 13.64 10.88 1.19
N PHE A 68 12.53 11.46 1.65
CA PHE A 68 11.51 10.78 2.42
C PHE A 68 10.43 10.17 1.51
N THR A 69 9.86 9.03 1.90
CA THR A 69 8.69 8.48 1.21
C THR A 69 7.52 8.32 2.18
N ALA A 70 6.30 8.65 1.73
CA ALA A 70 5.12 8.53 2.59
C ALA A 70 3.86 8.05 1.83
N PHE A 71 3.11 7.16 2.46
CA PHE A 71 1.68 7.02 2.20
C PHE A 71 0.91 8.16 2.89
N THR A 72 -0.38 8.32 2.56
CA THR A 72 -1.18 9.41 3.14
C THR A 72 -1.23 9.36 4.68
N ASN A 73 -1.32 8.19 5.26
CA ASN A 73 -1.30 8.01 6.72
C ASN A 73 0.12 8.03 7.34
N GLU A 74 1.15 8.32 6.56
CA GLU A 74 2.54 8.39 7.01
C GLU A 74 3.15 9.79 6.84
N ILE A 75 2.45 10.70 6.16
CA ILE A 75 3.01 12.02 5.81
C ILE A 75 3.37 12.84 7.04
N ILE A 76 2.56 12.79 8.10
CA ILE A 76 2.84 13.50 9.36
C ILE A 76 4.12 12.97 10.00
N GLN A 77 4.36 11.65 9.96
CA GLN A 77 5.56 11.03 10.50
C GLN A 77 6.80 11.38 9.69
N ALA A 78 6.66 11.42 8.36
CA ALA A 78 7.75 11.84 7.48
C ALA A 78 8.10 13.33 7.72
N ALA A 79 7.09 14.17 7.84
CA ALA A 79 7.25 15.59 8.12
C ALA A 79 7.92 15.83 9.49
N HIS A 80 7.47 15.14 10.53
CA HIS A 80 8.08 15.28 11.86
C HIS A 80 9.54 14.80 11.86
N LEU A 81 9.87 13.71 11.16
CA LEU A 81 11.27 13.28 11.04
C LEU A 81 12.11 14.30 10.26
N ALA A 82 11.58 14.86 9.15
CA ALA A 82 12.26 15.89 8.38
C ALA A 82 12.50 17.16 9.21
N GLU A 83 11.54 17.59 10.02
CA GLU A 83 11.66 18.71 10.93
C GLU A 83 12.80 18.51 11.94
N LEU A 84 12.85 17.34 12.58
CA LEU A 84 13.94 16.99 13.53
C LEU A 84 15.31 16.94 12.86
N VAL A 85 15.39 16.45 11.62
CA VAL A 85 16.62 16.47 10.82
C VAL A 85 17.05 17.90 10.53
N LYS A 86 16.13 18.78 10.08
CA LYS A 86 16.42 20.20 9.82
C LYS A 86 16.87 20.95 11.07
N GLN A 87 16.31 20.66 12.24
CA GLN A 87 16.72 21.26 13.52
C GLN A 87 18.16 20.93 13.89
N GLN A 88 18.65 19.71 13.62
CA GLN A 88 20.02 19.29 13.90
C GLN A 88 21.00 19.62 12.77
N SER A 89 20.54 19.65 11.54
CA SER A 89 21.36 19.89 10.35
C SER A 89 20.60 20.67 9.28
N PRO A 90 20.48 22.00 9.42
CA PRO A 90 19.69 22.86 8.51
C PRO A 90 20.14 22.81 7.03
N ARG A 91 21.39 22.43 6.78
CA ARG A 91 21.98 22.35 5.43
C ARG A 91 21.50 21.15 4.62
N ILE A 92 20.94 20.12 5.27
CA ILE A 92 20.44 18.94 4.57
C ILE A 92 19.21 19.34 3.74
N THR A 93 19.26 19.12 2.44
CA THR A 93 18.09 19.28 1.57
C THR A 93 17.10 18.12 1.80
N THR A 94 15.84 18.45 2.02
CA THR A 94 14.79 17.47 2.31
C THR A 94 13.82 17.36 1.14
N VAL A 95 13.61 16.13 0.66
CA VAL A 95 12.73 15.83 -0.47
C VAL A 95 11.64 14.87 -0.03
N ILE A 96 10.37 15.13 -0.38
CA ILE A 96 9.26 14.20 -0.12
C ILE A 96 8.80 13.55 -1.42
N GLY A 97 8.69 12.23 -1.42
CA GLY A 97 8.12 11.43 -2.50
C GLY A 97 7.00 10.51 -2.02
N GLY A 98 6.43 9.75 -2.94
CA GLY A 98 5.42 8.74 -2.65
C GLY A 98 3.99 9.15 -2.99
N VAL A 99 3.04 8.32 -2.56
CA VAL A 99 1.65 8.41 -3.04
C VAL A 99 0.94 9.67 -2.57
N HIS A 100 1.28 10.16 -1.37
CA HIS A 100 0.61 11.36 -0.82
C HIS A 100 0.94 12.61 -1.63
N VAL A 101 2.22 12.91 -1.82
CA VAL A 101 2.65 14.07 -2.62
C VAL A 101 2.26 13.91 -4.09
N THR A 102 2.23 12.70 -4.61
CA THR A 102 1.75 12.41 -5.98
C THR A 102 0.28 12.80 -6.13
N ALA A 103 -0.55 12.60 -5.10
CA ALA A 103 -1.97 12.97 -5.11
C ALA A 103 -2.21 14.47 -4.87
N LEU A 104 -1.40 15.11 -4.02
CA LEU A 104 -1.60 16.45 -3.52
C LEU A 104 -0.27 17.24 -3.50
N PRO A 105 0.40 17.48 -4.64
CA PRO A 105 1.73 18.10 -4.63
C PRO A 105 1.72 19.49 -3.97
N GLU A 106 0.90 20.42 -4.42
CA GLU A 106 0.83 21.77 -3.86
C GLU A 106 0.42 21.79 -2.38
N ARG A 107 -0.64 21.05 -2.04
CA ARG A 107 -1.10 20.99 -0.65
C ARG A 107 -0.04 20.41 0.28
N THR A 108 0.69 19.37 -0.16
CA THR A 108 1.78 18.76 0.62
C THR A 108 2.87 19.78 0.91
N MET A 109 3.31 20.53 -0.10
CA MET A 109 4.36 21.53 0.09
C MET A 109 3.92 22.71 0.97
N ARG A 110 2.65 23.16 0.85
CA ARG A 110 2.11 24.24 1.69
C ARG A 110 1.89 23.82 3.14
N GLU A 111 1.46 22.57 3.36
CA GLU A 111 1.14 22.05 4.71
C GLU A 111 2.42 21.62 5.47
N PHE A 112 3.43 21.14 4.76
CA PHE A 112 4.66 20.57 5.35
C PHE A 112 5.93 21.29 4.88
N LYS A 113 6.12 22.51 5.39
CA LYS A 113 7.21 23.43 4.99
C LYS A 113 8.63 22.95 5.33
N MET A 114 8.77 21.83 6.10
CA MET A 114 10.06 21.20 6.37
C MET A 114 10.60 20.43 5.17
N PHE A 115 9.82 20.24 4.11
CA PHE A 115 10.31 19.70 2.85
C PHE A 115 10.67 20.84 1.89
N ASP A 116 11.89 20.81 1.38
CA ASP A 116 12.37 21.79 0.40
C ASP A 116 11.77 21.50 -0.98
N PHE A 117 11.67 20.20 -1.34
CA PHE A 117 11.16 19.74 -2.63
C PHE A 117 10.18 18.57 -2.48
N GLY A 118 9.27 18.44 -3.45
CA GLY A 118 8.38 17.30 -3.61
C GLY A 118 8.61 16.59 -4.95
N VAL A 119 8.59 15.26 -4.94
CA VAL A 119 8.66 14.43 -6.16
C VAL A 119 7.34 13.69 -6.32
N PHE A 120 6.62 13.96 -7.41
CA PHE A 120 5.34 13.34 -7.72
C PHE A 120 5.42 12.47 -8.98
N GLY A 121 4.66 11.38 -9.01
CA GLY A 121 4.74 10.35 -10.04
C GLY A 121 5.81 9.29 -9.76
N GLU A 122 6.40 8.73 -10.81
CA GLU A 122 7.55 7.82 -10.71
C GLU A 122 8.82 8.65 -10.47
N GLY A 123 9.53 8.34 -9.40
CA GLY A 123 10.60 9.21 -8.89
C GLY A 123 12.00 8.93 -9.43
N GLU A 124 12.20 7.81 -10.15
CA GLU A 124 13.51 7.33 -10.56
C GLU A 124 14.29 8.40 -11.36
N GLU A 125 13.77 8.80 -12.50
CA GLU A 125 14.41 9.79 -13.38
C GLU A 125 14.39 11.20 -12.78
N THR A 126 13.29 11.57 -12.10
CA THR A 126 13.16 12.90 -11.46
C THR A 126 14.23 13.12 -10.41
N LEU A 127 14.50 12.11 -9.58
CA LEU A 127 15.54 12.23 -8.55
C LEU A 127 16.94 12.32 -9.16
N VAL A 128 17.22 11.56 -10.22
CA VAL A 128 18.53 11.65 -10.91
C VAL A 128 18.72 13.04 -11.50
N GLU A 129 17.77 13.57 -12.26
CA GLU A 129 17.86 14.91 -12.82
C GLU A 129 18.01 15.99 -11.73
N PHE A 130 17.25 15.88 -10.64
CA PHE A 130 17.36 16.80 -9.51
C PHE A 130 18.71 16.77 -8.84
N LEU A 131 19.26 15.57 -8.57
CA LEU A 131 20.55 15.42 -7.88
C LEU A 131 21.75 15.77 -8.75
N GLN A 132 21.63 15.67 -10.08
CA GLN A 132 22.67 16.06 -11.04
C GLN A 132 22.54 17.51 -11.52
N ALA A 133 21.43 18.18 -11.22
CA ALA A 133 21.25 19.59 -11.60
C ALA A 133 22.30 20.48 -10.90
N PRO A 134 22.88 21.48 -11.62
CA PRO A 134 23.77 22.44 -10.99
C PRO A 134 23.05 23.21 -9.87
N GLN A 135 23.55 23.09 -8.65
CA GLN A 135 22.96 23.76 -7.47
C GLN A 135 23.32 25.25 -7.35
N LYS A 136 23.91 25.88 -8.37
CA LYS A 136 24.38 27.25 -8.34
C LYS A 136 23.54 28.16 -9.25
N ASP A 137 22.93 29.16 -8.66
CA ASP A 137 22.56 30.48 -9.22
C ASP A 137 21.60 30.57 -10.42
N ALA A 138 20.95 29.50 -10.86
CA ALA A 138 19.89 29.57 -11.86
C ALA A 138 18.54 29.24 -11.22
N GLU A 139 17.50 29.95 -11.63
CA GLU A 139 16.11 29.50 -11.36
C GLU A 139 16.01 28.01 -11.68
N PRO A 140 15.50 27.16 -10.75
CA PRO A 140 15.44 25.74 -10.99
C PRO A 140 14.69 25.49 -12.29
N GLN A 141 15.36 24.92 -13.30
CA GLN A 141 14.69 24.48 -14.53
C GLN A 141 13.51 23.58 -14.14
N PRO A 142 12.36 23.67 -14.80
CA PRO A 142 11.18 22.89 -14.45
C PRO A 142 11.42 21.40 -14.71
N ILE A 143 12.04 20.70 -13.75
CA ILE A 143 12.27 19.26 -13.81
C ILE A 143 10.94 18.54 -13.76
N PRO A 144 10.60 17.68 -14.76
CA PRO A 144 9.34 16.94 -14.75
C PRO A 144 9.17 16.10 -13.49
N GLY A 145 8.02 16.21 -12.82
CA GLY A 145 7.71 15.49 -11.58
C GLY A 145 8.29 16.10 -10.30
N LEU A 146 8.98 17.25 -10.38
CA LEU A 146 9.49 17.99 -9.21
C LEU A 146 8.56 19.17 -8.89
N CYS A 147 8.38 19.47 -7.60
CA CYS A 147 7.68 20.67 -7.13
C CYS A 147 8.35 21.26 -5.88
N PHE A 148 8.14 22.57 -5.64
CA PHE A 148 8.67 23.28 -4.47
C PHE A 148 7.87 24.57 -4.22
N LEU A 149 8.13 25.20 -3.06
CA LEU A 149 7.70 26.57 -2.79
C LEU A 149 8.92 27.50 -2.88
N ASP A 150 8.74 28.64 -3.56
CA ASP A 150 9.75 29.69 -3.54
C ASP A 150 9.76 30.45 -2.19
N GLU A 151 10.73 31.35 -2.00
CA GLU A 151 10.87 32.14 -0.77
C GLU A 151 9.66 33.02 -0.48
N ARG A 152 8.84 33.36 -1.49
CA ARG A 152 7.62 34.17 -1.37
C ARG A 152 6.38 33.31 -1.12
N GLY A 153 6.55 31.96 -1.06
CA GLY A 153 5.47 30.99 -0.89
C GLY A 153 4.71 30.68 -2.19
N GLY A 154 5.24 31.08 -3.35
CA GLY A 154 4.74 30.69 -4.67
C GLY A 154 4.98 29.19 -4.91
N PHE A 155 3.97 28.47 -5.40
CA PHE A 155 4.09 27.05 -5.74
C PHE A 155 4.58 26.91 -7.19
N HIS A 156 5.64 26.13 -7.35
CA HIS A 156 6.23 25.77 -8.64
C HIS A 156 6.20 24.28 -8.83
N ALA A 157 5.86 23.82 -10.04
CA ALA A 157 5.89 22.41 -10.40
C ALA A 157 6.30 22.26 -11.87
N GLY A 158 7.21 21.34 -12.11
CA GLY A 158 7.46 20.84 -13.46
C GLY A 158 6.26 20.08 -14.04
N PRO A 159 6.24 19.82 -15.35
CA PRO A 159 5.18 19.01 -15.95
C PRO A 159 5.18 17.59 -15.36
N PRO A 160 4.04 16.87 -15.39
CA PRO A 160 4.03 15.46 -15.01
C PRO A 160 5.03 14.66 -15.85
N ARG A 161 5.87 13.87 -15.18
CA ARG A 161 6.83 13.00 -15.88
C ARG A 161 6.11 11.87 -16.58
N ARG A 162 6.55 11.54 -17.78
CA ARG A 162 6.11 10.32 -18.47
C ARG A 162 6.55 9.09 -17.69
N ARG A 163 5.66 8.12 -17.57
CA ARG A 163 5.98 6.86 -16.89
C ARG A 163 7.00 6.07 -17.71
N ILE A 164 7.92 5.43 -17.03
CA ILE A 164 8.92 4.54 -17.65
C ILE A 164 8.20 3.44 -18.42
N SER A 165 8.34 3.41 -19.73
CA SER A 165 7.59 2.51 -20.62
C SER A 165 8.06 1.06 -20.50
N ASP A 166 9.37 0.85 -20.51
CA ASP A 166 9.99 -0.47 -20.31
C ASP A 166 10.61 -0.58 -18.92
N ILE A 167 9.90 -1.22 -18.01
CA ILE A 167 10.38 -1.43 -16.65
C ILE A 167 11.40 -2.59 -16.52
N ASN A 168 11.76 -3.27 -17.63
CA ASN A 168 12.92 -4.18 -17.67
C ASN A 168 14.24 -3.44 -17.71
N SER A 169 14.24 -2.18 -18.17
CA SER A 169 15.44 -1.32 -18.13
C SER A 169 15.83 -0.87 -16.73
N LEU A 170 14.93 -0.99 -15.76
CA LEU A 170 15.23 -0.68 -14.37
C LEU A 170 16.21 -1.71 -13.78
N PRO A 171 17.20 -1.28 -13.01
CA PRO A 171 18.10 -2.20 -12.33
C PRO A 171 17.35 -3.06 -11.31
N MET A 172 17.93 -4.22 -10.96
CA MET A 172 17.44 -5.04 -9.86
C MET A 172 17.40 -4.22 -8.58
N PRO A 173 16.30 -4.27 -7.80
CA PRO A 173 16.19 -3.52 -6.56
C PRO A 173 17.37 -3.79 -5.60
N ALA A 174 17.86 -2.76 -4.95
CA ALA A 174 19.05 -2.81 -4.09
C ALA A 174 18.77 -3.48 -2.74
N TRP A 175 18.38 -4.74 -2.77
CA TRP A 175 18.09 -5.54 -1.58
C TRP A 175 19.29 -5.72 -0.65
N ASP A 176 20.50 -5.56 -1.17
CA ASP A 176 21.76 -5.59 -0.44
C ASP A 176 21.90 -4.45 0.56
N MET A 177 21.19 -3.34 0.36
CA MET A 177 21.22 -2.16 1.24
C MET A 177 20.32 -2.29 2.49
N PHE A 178 19.58 -3.38 2.61
CA PHE A 178 18.71 -3.62 3.76
C PHE A 178 19.22 -4.75 4.64
N ALA A 179 18.90 -4.71 5.93
CA ALA A 179 19.09 -5.85 6.80
C ALA A 179 18.34 -7.09 6.26
N PRO A 180 18.86 -8.31 6.45
CA PRO A 180 18.17 -9.51 5.99
C PRO A 180 16.77 -9.65 6.59
N GLY A 181 15.77 -9.85 5.72
CA GLY A 181 14.38 -10.06 6.07
C GLY A 181 13.95 -11.51 5.82
N ARG A 182 12.88 -11.92 6.48
CA ARG A 182 12.25 -13.22 6.20
C ARG A 182 11.25 -13.17 5.05
N GLU A 183 10.78 -12.00 4.71
CA GLU A 183 9.84 -11.73 3.63
C GLU A 183 10.35 -10.59 2.76
N TYR A 184 10.01 -10.59 1.47
CA TYR A 184 10.32 -9.52 0.52
C TYR A 184 9.09 -9.20 -0.32
N GLY A 185 8.88 -7.92 -0.59
CA GLY A 185 7.87 -7.44 -1.52
C GLY A 185 8.46 -7.31 -2.92
N LEU A 186 7.94 -8.03 -3.89
CA LEU A 186 8.41 -8.02 -5.27
C LEU A 186 7.40 -7.34 -6.18
N GLN A 187 7.81 -6.35 -6.95
CA GLN A 187 6.99 -5.72 -7.97
C GLN A 187 7.35 -6.29 -9.34
N THR A 188 6.44 -7.09 -9.91
CA THR A 188 6.67 -7.74 -11.21
C THR A 188 6.01 -7.01 -12.37
N SER A 189 5.07 -6.11 -12.08
CA SER A 189 4.45 -5.20 -13.05
C SER A 189 4.02 -3.90 -12.37
N ARG A 190 3.86 -2.84 -13.15
CA ARG A 190 3.31 -1.55 -12.73
C ARG A 190 2.06 -1.23 -13.51
N GLY A 191 1.01 -0.74 -12.81
CA GLY A 191 -0.22 -0.28 -13.41
C GLY A 191 -1.34 -1.31 -13.42
N CYS A 192 -2.57 -0.80 -13.44
CA CYS A 192 -3.80 -1.59 -13.38
C CYS A 192 -4.83 -1.01 -14.35
N PRO A 193 -5.46 -1.81 -15.25
CA PRO A 193 -6.37 -1.27 -16.26
C PRO A 193 -7.75 -0.85 -15.71
N PHE A 194 -8.05 -1.20 -14.44
CA PHE A 194 -9.34 -0.93 -13.84
C PHE A 194 -9.46 0.50 -13.32
N VAL A 195 -10.68 1.04 -13.35
CA VAL A 195 -10.99 2.43 -12.97
C VAL A 195 -11.74 2.50 -11.63
N CYS A 196 -11.28 1.73 -10.64
CA CYS A 196 -11.91 1.69 -9.33
C CYS A 196 -11.89 3.08 -8.66
N PRO A 197 -13.05 3.65 -8.26
CA PRO A 197 -13.16 5.02 -7.75
C PRO A 197 -12.47 5.24 -6.40
N PHE A 198 -12.16 4.18 -5.67
CA PHE A 198 -11.46 4.19 -4.39
C PHE A 198 -9.94 3.97 -4.51
N CYS A 199 -9.44 3.70 -5.74
CA CYS A 199 -8.04 3.32 -5.97
C CYS A 199 -7.29 4.43 -6.68
N MET A 200 -6.24 4.93 -6.05
CA MET A 200 -5.40 6.00 -6.60
C MET A 200 -4.63 5.54 -7.86
N ASN A 201 -4.22 4.26 -7.91
CA ASN A 201 -3.43 3.67 -9.00
C ASN A 201 -2.26 4.57 -9.47
N PRO A 202 -1.23 4.78 -8.65
CA PRO A 202 -0.15 5.74 -8.94
C PRO A 202 0.65 5.36 -10.18
N HIS A 203 0.69 4.08 -10.55
CA HIS A 203 1.38 3.57 -11.73
C HIS A 203 0.57 3.65 -13.03
N GLY A 204 -0.68 4.16 -12.97
CA GLY A 204 -1.55 4.40 -14.13
C GLY A 204 -2.28 3.18 -14.67
N ARG A 205 -2.99 3.39 -15.78
CA ARG A 205 -3.95 2.41 -16.33
C ARG A 205 -3.33 1.41 -17.31
N THR A 206 -2.12 1.66 -17.79
CA THR A 206 -1.40 0.73 -18.66
C THR A 206 -0.56 -0.21 -17.81
N VAL A 207 -0.78 -1.52 -17.98
CA VAL A 207 0.05 -2.55 -17.32
C VAL A 207 1.37 -2.67 -18.04
N ARG A 208 2.46 -2.35 -17.37
CA ARG A 208 3.85 -2.45 -17.83
C ARG A 208 4.51 -3.61 -17.09
N PRO A 209 4.63 -4.79 -17.71
CA PRO A 209 5.18 -5.96 -17.06
C PRO A 209 6.71 -6.03 -17.22
N ARG A 210 7.39 -6.58 -16.24
CA ARG A 210 8.74 -7.11 -16.37
C ARG A 210 8.67 -8.47 -17.08
N SER A 211 9.68 -8.85 -17.84
CA SER A 211 9.78 -10.18 -18.44
C SER A 211 9.83 -11.27 -17.37
N ALA A 212 9.40 -12.47 -17.70
CA ALA A 212 9.49 -13.60 -16.79
C ALA A 212 10.95 -13.86 -16.35
N ARG A 213 11.91 -13.76 -17.26
CA ARG A 213 13.33 -13.89 -16.97
C ARG A 213 13.80 -12.89 -15.91
N ASN A 214 13.50 -11.60 -16.11
CA ASN A 214 13.91 -10.53 -15.20
C ASN A 214 13.35 -10.75 -13.77
N VAL A 215 12.10 -11.20 -13.65
CA VAL A 215 11.48 -11.54 -12.36
C VAL A 215 12.13 -12.77 -11.71
N LEU A 216 12.39 -13.81 -12.49
CA LEU A 216 13.02 -15.04 -12.01
C LEU A 216 14.45 -14.83 -11.55
N ASP A 217 15.20 -13.95 -12.23
CA ASP A 217 16.58 -13.62 -11.87
C ASP A 217 16.63 -12.87 -10.53
N GLU A 218 15.68 -11.96 -10.26
CA GLU A 218 15.56 -11.30 -8.94
C GLU A 218 15.17 -12.29 -7.84
N ILE A 219 14.21 -13.18 -8.11
CA ILE A 219 13.81 -14.21 -7.14
C ILE A 219 14.98 -15.15 -6.83
N ALA A 220 15.74 -15.57 -7.85
CA ALA A 220 16.92 -16.40 -7.67
C ALA A 220 17.97 -15.68 -6.80
N TRP A 221 18.26 -14.42 -7.11
CA TRP A 221 19.17 -13.61 -6.31
C TRP A 221 18.75 -13.53 -4.83
N LEU A 222 17.45 -13.24 -4.59
CA LEU A 222 16.90 -13.20 -3.23
C LEU A 222 17.05 -14.54 -2.51
N VAL A 223 16.74 -15.64 -3.18
CA VAL A 223 16.85 -17.01 -2.61
C VAL A 223 18.29 -17.34 -2.24
N GLU A 224 19.24 -16.98 -3.07
CA GLU A 224 20.68 -17.26 -2.86
C GLU A 224 21.30 -16.37 -1.79
N ASN A 225 20.96 -15.08 -1.79
CA ASN A 225 21.65 -14.09 -0.95
C ASN A 225 20.88 -13.72 0.34
N ARG A 226 19.56 -13.96 0.41
CA ARG A 226 18.70 -13.56 1.52
C ARG A 226 17.91 -14.68 2.16
N SER A 227 17.77 -15.84 1.49
CA SER A 227 17.02 -17.01 1.96
C SER A 227 15.61 -16.66 2.47
N PRO A 228 14.76 -15.98 1.67
CA PRO A 228 13.44 -15.55 2.11
C PRO A 228 12.55 -16.74 2.41
N ARG A 229 11.75 -16.65 3.48
CA ARG A 229 10.68 -17.61 3.72
C ARG A 229 9.49 -17.40 2.79
N ASN A 230 9.16 -16.13 2.55
CA ASN A 230 8.02 -15.73 1.72
C ASN A 230 8.38 -14.56 0.82
N ILE A 231 7.76 -14.54 -0.37
CA ILE A 231 7.73 -13.39 -1.27
C ILE A 231 6.28 -12.96 -1.45
N LEU A 232 6.00 -11.67 -1.27
CA LEU A 232 4.74 -11.05 -1.63
C LEU A 232 4.90 -10.40 -3.00
N ILE A 233 4.19 -10.88 -4.02
CA ILE A 233 4.08 -10.17 -5.28
C ILE A 233 3.13 -8.98 -5.05
N CYS A 234 3.70 -7.77 -5.15
CA CYS A 234 3.03 -6.50 -4.83
C CYS A 234 2.28 -5.89 -6.02
N ASP A 235 2.15 -6.61 -7.12
CA ASP A 235 1.41 -6.17 -8.30
C ASP A 235 -0.06 -5.89 -7.94
N GLU A 236 -0.66 -4.91 -8.60
CA GLU A 236 -2.09 -4.62 -8.48
C GLU A 236 -2.98 -5.79 -8.93
N ALA A 237 -2.51 -6.58 -9.93
CA ALA A 237 -3.15 -7.81 -10.40
C ALA A 237 -2.14 -8.70 -11.14
N PHE A 238 -1.51 -9.62 -10.46
CA PHE A 238 -0.42 -10.45 -10.97
C PHE A 238 -0.80 -11.23 -12.25
N THR A 239 -2.00 -11.80 -12.29
CA THR A 239 -2.43 -12.71 -13.37
C THR A 239 -3.06 -12.01 -14.58
N ILE A 240 -3.11 -10.65 -14.60
CA ILE A 240 -3.74 -9.89 -15.70
C ILE A 240 -3.09 -10.19 -17.06
N LYS A 241 -1.82 -10.49 -17.09
CA LYS A 241 -1.09 -10.98 -18.24
C LYS A 241 -0.84 -12.49 -18.07
N ARG A 242 -1.87 -13.30 -18.46
CA ARG A 242 -1.93 -14.74 -18.21
C ARG A 242 -0.68 -15.49 -18.64
N THR A 243 -0.26 -15.35 -19.91
CA THR A 243 0.91 -16.05 -20.49
C THR A 243 2.16 -15.81 -19.63
N ARG A 244 2.44 -14.55 -19.31
CA ARG A 244 3.59 -14.17 -18.48
C ARG A 244 3.52 -14.75 -17.07
N ALA A 245 2.36 -14.72 -16.42
CA ALA A 245 2.19 -15.30 -15.09
C ALA A 245 2.48 -16.81 -15.10
N MET A 246 2.04 -17.51 -16.13
CA MET A 246 2.33 -18.93 -16.35
C MET A 246 3.82 -19.18 -16.63
N GLU A 247 4.47 -18.33 -17.43
CA GLU A 247 5.93 -18.41 -17.69
C GLU A 247 6.73 -18.26 -16.38
N ILE A 248 6.38 -17.28 -15.54
CA ILE A 248 7.01 -17.12 -14.23
C ILE A 248 6.83 -18.41 -13.39
N CYS A 249 5.61 -18.95 -13.33
CA CYS A 249 5.35 -20.16 -12.55
C CYS A 249 6.13 -21.37 -13.07
N ARG A 250 6.22 -21.58 -14.39
CA ARG A 250 7.04 -22.64 -14.98
C ARG A 250 8.52 -22.45 -14.66
N GLY A 251 9.04 -21.24 -14.82
CA GLY A 251 10.44 -20.94 -14.51
C GLY A 251 10.78 -21.09 -13.02
N LEU A 252 9.85 -20.82 -12.10
CA LEU A 252 10.03 -21.12 -10.66
C LEU A 252 10.21 -22.63 -10.41
N ILE A 253 9.44 -23.47 -11.12
CA ILE A 253 9.52 -24.92 -11.01
C ILE A 253 10.81 -25.43 -11.65
N GLU A 254 11.11 -25.01 -12.87
CA GLU A 254 12.29 -25.42 -13.64
C GLU A 254 13.60 -25.08 -12.93
N ARG A 255 13.65 -23.90 -12.28
CA ARG A 255 14.81 -23.48 -11.48
C ARG A 255 14.82 -24.03 -10.05
N GLY A 256 13.83 -24.84 -9.65
CA GLY A 256 13.72 -25.41 -8.30
C GLY A 256 13.47 -24.38 -7.19
N LEU A 257 13.13 -23.12 -7.53
CA LEU A 257 12.92 -22.04 -6.59
C LEU A 257 11.66 -22.24 -5.73
N ASN A 258 10.64 -22.90 -6.27
CA ASN A 258 9.41 -23.27 -5.58
C ASN A 258 9.63 -24.18 -4.34
N ASN A 259 10.76 -24.87 -4.24
CA ASN A 259 11.10 -25.70 -3.08
C ASN A 259 11.81 -24.92 -1.98
N ARG A 260 12.37 -23.76 -2.31
CA ARG A 260 13.22 -22.95 -1.42
C ARG A 260 12.50 -21.78 -0.76
N MET A 261 11.37 -21.33 -1.34
CA MET A 261 10.56 -20.23 -0.79
C MET A 261 9.07 -20.45 -1.07
N ARG A 262 8.22 -19.68 -0.41
CA ARG A 262 6.78 -19.59 -0.69
C ARG A 262 6.46 -18.19 -1.18
N TRP A 263 5.35 -18.05 -1.91
CA TRP A 263 4.92 -16.74 -2.36
C TRP A 263 3.40 -16.61 -2.34
N ARG A 264 2.94 -15.37 -2.37
CA ARG A 264 1.54 -14.99 -2.43
C ARG A 264 1.37 -13.77 -3.33
N CYS A 265 0.18 -13.58 -3.87
CA CYS A 265 -0.14 -12.45 -4.73
C CYS A 265 -1.57 -11.99 -4.56
N HIS A 266 -1.87 -10.82 -5.16
CA HIS A 266 -3.23 -10.35 -5.36
C HIS A 266 -3.58 -10.41 -6.85
N THR A 267 -4.86 -10.64 -7.14
CA THR A 267 -5.32 -10.70 -8.52
C THR A 267 -6.79 -10.30 -8.68
N HIS A 268 -7.20 -10.15 -9.93
CA HIS A 268 -8.57 -9.86 -10.31
C HIS A 268 -9.35 -11.18 -10.49
N VAL A 269 -10.61 -11.23 -10.03
CA VAL A 269 -11.44 -12.45 -10.04
C VAL A 269 -11.62 -13.06 -11.44
N ARG A 270 -11.65 -12.21 -12.49
CA ARG A 270 -11.81 -12.65 -13.89
C ARG A 270 -10.50 -13.00 -14.58
N SER A 271 -9.37 -12.98 -13.89
CA SER A 271 -8.05 -13.25 -14.47
C SER A 271 -7.39 -14.52 -13.94
N ILE A 272 -8.19 -15.46 -13.43
CA ILE A 272 -7.76 -16.78 -12.98
C ILE A 272 -8.64 -17.86 -13.58
N ASP A 273 -8.04 -19.02 -13.83
CA ASP A 273 -8.69 -20.27 -14.19
C ASP A 273 -8.02 -21.43 -13.43
N LEU A 274 -8.62 -22.62 -13.52
CA LEU A 274 -8.14 -23.79 -12.76
C LEU A 274 -6.73 -24.21 -13.15
N GLU A 275 -6.40 -24.17 -14.44
CA GLU A 275 -5.06 -24.48 -14.95
C GLU A 275 -4.00 -23.57 -14.33
N MET A 276 -4.26 -22.25 -14.38
CA MET A 276 -3.34 -21.24 -13.82
C MET A 276 -3.17 -21.40 -12.31
N VAL A 277 -4.27 -21.52 -11.56
CA VAL A 277 -4.21 -21.64 -10.10
C VAL A 277 -3.49 -22.94 -9.69
N THR A 278 -3.72 -24.04 -10.41
CA THR A 278 -3.02 -25.31 -10.18
C THR A 278 -1.52 -25.17 -10.44
N LEU A 279 -1.14 -24.49 -11.53
CA LEU A 279 0.26 -24.21 -11.82
C LEU A 279 0.90 -23.29 -10.79
N MET A 280 0.21 -22.21 -10.38
CA MET A 280 0.67 -21.32 -9.31
C MET A 280 0.95 -22.09 -8.02
N LYS A 281 0.06 -23.01 -7.63
CA LYS A 281 0.25 -23.85 -6.44
C LYS A 281 1.48 -24.73 -6.54
N ARG A 282 1.70 -25.39 -7.69
CA ARG A 282 2.91 -26.18 -7.96
C ARG A 282 4.17 -25.32 -7.92
N ALA A 283 4.07 -24.08 -8.37
CA ALA A 283 5.14 -23.09 -8.33
C ALA A 283 5.41 -22.50 -6.93
N GLY A 284 4.75 -22.99 -5.87
CA GLY A 284 4.99 -22.58 -4.49
C GLY A 284 4.10 -21.43 -4.01
N CYS A 285 3.05 -21.05 -4.76
CA CYS A 285 2.03 -20.11 -4.28
C CYS A 285 1.23 -20.75 -3.14
N VAL A 286 1.10 -20.04 -2.03
CA VAL A 286 0.42 -20.53 -0.83
C VAL A 286 -0.89 -19.80 -0.54
N GLU A 287 -1.12 -18.64 -1.15
CA GLU A 287 -2.32 -17.85 -0.94
C GLU A 287 -2.53 -16.86 -2.09
N ILE A 288 -3.77 -16.68 -2.51
CA ILE A 288 -4.19 -15.68 -3.50
C ILE A 288 -5.19 -14.73 -2.86
N GLY A 289 -4.97 -13.43 -3.00
CA GLY A 289 -5.91 -12.40 -2.59
C GLY A 289 -6.79 -11.95 -3.77
N ILE A 290 -8.11 -11.92 -3.58
CA ILE A 290 -9.08 -11.42 -4.57
C ILE A 290 -9.90 -10.27 -3.99
N GLY A 291 -10.08 -9.23 -4.78
CA GLY A 291 -10.95 -8.11 -4.41
C GLY A 291 -12.41 -8.44 -4.76
N ALA A 292 -13.21 -8.74 -3.74
CA ALA A 292 -14.64 -8.98 -3.85
C ALA A 292 -15.49 -7.70 -3.69
N GLU A 293 -14.96 -6.72 -3.00
CA GLU A 293 -15.45 -5.37 -2.73
C GLU A 293 -16.81 -5.35 -2.02
N SER A 294 -17.89 -5.85 -2.61
CA SER A 294 -19.26 -5.84 -2.05
C SER A 294 -20.05 -7.10 -2.38
N GLY A 295 -21.04 -7.41 -1.55
CA GLY A 295 -22.06 -8.45 -1.77
C GLY A 295 -23.36 -7.91 -2.37
N ASN A 296 -23.42 -6.62 -2.70
CA ASN A 296 -24.56 -5.97 -3.34
C ASN A 296 -24.24 -5.63 -4.80
N GLU A 297 -25.10 -6.03 -5.76
CA GLU A 297 -24.85 -5.86 -7.19
C GLU A 297 -24.80 -4.40 -7.62
N GLU A 298 -25.66 -3.54 -7.06
CA GLU A 298 -25.65 -2.11 -7.42
C GLU A 298 -24.36 -1.42 -6.98
N ILE A 299 -23.85 -1.78 -5.81
CA ILE A 299 -22.57 -1.29 -5.32
C ILE A 299 -21.44 -1.81 -6.22
N LEU A 300 -21.42 -3.11 -6.54
CA LEU A 300 -20.43 -3.71 -7.44
C LEU A 300 -20.40 -3.02 -8.80
N ALA A 301 -21.55 -2.72 -9.40
CA ALA A 301 -21.63 -2.02 -10.67
C ALA A 301 -20.93 -0.64 -10.64
N ARG A 302 -20.94 0.03 -9.49
CA ARG A 302 -20.31 1.36 -9.28
C ARG A 302 -18.82 1.30 -8.92
N THR A 303 -18.26 0.09 -8.65
CA THR A 303 -16.84 -0.04 -8.29
C THR A 303 -15.88 0.15 -9.47
N GLY A 304 -16.38 0.28 -10.70
CA GLY A 304 -15.53 0.40 -11.90
C GLY A 304 -14.70 -0.86 -12.22
N LYS A 305 -14.87 -1.92 -11.44
CA LYS A 305 -14.11 -3.16 -11.53
C LYS A 305 -14.67 -4.13 -12.57
N ARG A 306 -15.93 -3.88 -13.03
CA ARG A 306 -16.66 -4.70 -14.01
C ARG A 306 -16.78 -6.17 -13.61
N ILE A 307 -17.14 -6.42 -12.35
CA ILE A 307 -17.37 -7.75 -11.77
C ILE A 307 -18.77 -7.87 -11.20
N THR A 308 -19.28 -9.10 -11.16
CA THR A 308 -20.54 -9.48 -10.54
C THR A 308 -20.29 -10.42 -9.36
N LYS A 309 -21.32 -10.65 -8.53
CA LYS A 309 -21.24 -11.70 -7.49
C LYS A 309 -20.97 -13.09 -8.08
N SER A 310 -21.48 -13.36 -9.28
CA SER A 310 -21.22 -14.61 -9.99
C SER A 310 -19.74 -14.77 -10.35
N ASP A 311 -19.10 -13.71 -10.86
CA ASP A 311 -17.64 -13.74 -11.14
C ASP A 311 -16.84 -14.03 -9.86
N ILE A 312 -17.22 -13.41 -8.74
CA ILE A 312 -16.53 -13.60 -7.46
C ILE A 312 -16.73 -15.04 -6.94
N ALA A 313 -17.97 -15.56 -7.03
CA ALA A 313 -18.29 -16.93 -6.63
C ALA A 313 -17.54 -17.95 -7.50
N GLY A 314 -17.53 -17.77 -8.82
CA GLY A 314 -16.78 -18.62 -9.75
C GLY A 314 -15.29 -18.64 -9.46
N ALA A 315 -14.68 -17.47 -9.19
CA ALA A 315 -13.29 -17.42 -8.77
C ALA A 315 -13.02 -18.19 -7.46
N ALA A 316 -13.93 -18.09 -6.49
CA ALA A 316 -13.81 -18.83 -5.23
C ALA A 316 -13.97 -20.35 -5.42
N GLU A 317 -14.81 -20.79 -6.40
CA GLU A 317 -14.92 -22.21 -6.77
C GLU A 317 -13.65 -22.75 -7.38
N ILE A 318 -13.05 -22.04 -8.34
CA ILE A 318 -11.75 -22.37 -8.92
C ILE A 318 -10.67 -22.51 -7.84
N LEU A 319 -10.60 -21.54 -6.91
CA LEU A 319 -9.62 -21.57 -5.83
C LEU A 319 -9.83 -22.76 -4.87
N ARG A 320 -11.08 -23.13 -4.57
CA ARG A 320 -11.42 -24.30 -3.75
C ARG A 320 -11.08 -25.60 -4.45
N GLU A 321 -11.43 -25.73 -5.73
CA GLU A 321 -11.12 -26.92 -6.53
C GLU A 321 -9.62 -27.15 -6.60
N ALA A 322 -8.82 -26.12 -6.82
CA ALA A 322 -7.37 -26.18 -6.76
C ALA A 322 -6.83 -26.37 -5.33
N LYS A 323 -7.68 -26.37 -4.31
CA LYS A 323 -7.29 -26.36 -2.89
C LYS A 323 -6.28 -25.26 -2.59
N MET A 324 -6.48 -24.07 -3.16
CA MET A 324 -5.67 -22.88 -2.97
C MET A 324 -6.29 -22.01 -1.87
N PRO A 325 -5.59 -21.76 -0.75
CA PRO A 325 -6.03 -20.78 0.24
C PRO A 325 -6.21 -19.41 -0.39
N PHE A 326 -7.27 -18.68 0.00
CA PHE A 326 -7.50 -17.36 -0.55
C PHE A 326 -8.02 -16.37 0.47
N GLN A 327 -7.63 -15.11 0.29
CA GLN A 327 -8.22 -13.95 0.96
C GLN A 327 -9.27 -13.34 0.04
N ALA A 328 -10.39 -12.90 0.62
CA ALA A 328 -11.36 -12.09 -0.09
C ALA A 328 -11.49 -10.73 0.60
N PHE A 329 -11.22 -9.65 -0.17
CA PHE A 329 -11.26 -8.28 0.33
C PHE A 329 -12.63 -7.67 0.08
N PHE A 330 -13.25 -7.18 1.13
CA PHE A 330 -14.52 -6.46 1.12
C PHE A 330 -14.33 -5.06 1.67
N ILE A 331 -15.05 -4.10 1.13
CA ILE A 331 -15.07 -2.73 1.62
C ILE A 331 -16.49 -2.42 2.12
N LEU A 332 -16.59 -1.90 3.33
CA LEU A 332 -17.82 -1.33 3.89
C LEU A 332 -17.71 0.19 3.84
N GLY A 333 -18.79 0.88 3.58
CA GLY A 333 -18.79 2.34 3.46
C GLY A 333 -18.66 2.83 2.02
N HIS A 334 -19.19 2.09 1.04
CA HIS A 334 -19.34 2.57 -0.34
C HIS A 334 -20.31 3.78 -0.42
N PRO A 335 -20.25 4.61 -1.48
CA PRO A 335 -21.20 5.70 -1.66
C PRO A 335 -22.65 5.20 -1.57
N ASN A 336 -23.48 5.91 -0.78
CA ASN A 336 -24.88 5.58 -0.53
C ASN A 336 -25.12 4.18 0.08
N GLU A 337 -24.09 3.57 0.68
CA GLU A 337 -24.28 2.29 1.37
C GLU A 337 -25.18 2.47 2.60
N THR A 338 -26.03 1.49 2.83
CA THR A 338 -26.96 1.42 3.95
C THR A 338 -26.60 0.25 4.88
N PRO A 339 -27.11 0.21 6.12
CA PRO A 339 -26.94 -0.96 6.99
C PRO A 339 -27.39 -2.28 6.33
N ARG A 340 -28.40 -2.24 5.47
CA ARG A 340 -28.90 -3.39 4.72
C ARG A 340 -27.88 -3.87 3.69
N THR A 341 -27.38 -2.99 2.82
CA THR A 341 -26.42 -3.39 1.76
C THR A 341 -25.07 -3.82 2.34
N ALA A 342 -24.64 -3.21 3.45
CA ALA A 342 -23.48 -3.66 4.20
C ALA A 342 -23.68 -5.06 4.84
N ALA A 343 -24.89 -5.36 5.33
CA ALA A 343 -25.24 -6.70 5.81
C ALA A 343 -25.26 -7.74 4.67
N GLU A 344 -25.75 -7.38 3.48
CA GLU A 344 -25.69 -8.22 2.27
C GLU A 344 -24.26 -8.59 1.91
N THR A 345 -23.32 -7.64 2.05
CA THR A 345 -21.87 -7.87 1.84
C THR A 345 -21.31 -8.89 2.85
N ILE A 346 -21.68 -8.77 4.13
CA ILE A 346 -21.27 -9.73 5.16
C ILE A 346 -21.86 -11.11 4.88
N ASP A 347 -23.13 -11.19 4.50
CA ASP A 347 -23.80 -12.46 4.18
C ASP A 347 -23.21 -13.11 2.93
N PHE A 348 -22.81 -12.32 1.95
CA PHE A 348 -22.09 -12.82 0.79
C PHE A 348 -20.72 -13.38 1.18
N ALA A 349 -19.97 -12.70 2.05
CA ALA A 349 -18.70 -13.21 2.57
C ALA A 349 -18.86 -14.55 3.33
N VAL A 350 -19.98 -14.74 4.07
CA VAL A 350 -20.30 -16.02 4.72
C VAL A 350 -20.48 -17.12 3.69
N ARG A 351 -21.27 -16.88 2.62
CA ARG A 351 -21.46 -17.86 1.53
C ARG A 351 -20.19 -18.13 0.75
N LEU A 352 -19.39 -17.10 0.49
CA LEU A 352 -18.13 -17.22 -0.22
C LEU A 352 -17.09 -18.05 0.56
N ASN A 353 -17.14 -18.00 1.89
CA ASN A 353 -16.28 -18.73 2.82
C ASN A 353 -14.78 -18.71 2.43
N PRO A 354 -14.16 -17.54 2.30
CA PRO A 354 -12.72 -17.46 2.03
C PRO A 354 -11.89 -18.00 3.21
N THR A 355 -10.65 -18.40 2.95
CA THR A 355 -9.72 -18.81 4.03
C THR A 355 -9.56 -17.68 5.05
N LEU A 356 -9.40 -16.45 4.56
CA LEU A 356 -9.38 -15.24 5.38
C LEU A 356 -10.30 -14.18 4.75
N PRO A 357 -11.44 -13.85 5.37
CA PRO A 357 -12.19 -12.64 5.00
C PRO A 357 -11.40 -11.41 5.45
N VAL A 358 -11.38 -10.36 4.63
CA VAL A 358 -10.77 -9.07 4.99
C VAL A 358 -11.80 -7.97 4.77
N PHE A 359 -12.31 -7.40 5.85
CA PHE A 359 -13.24 -6.28 5.79
C PHE A 359 -12.49 -4.97 6.06
N GLY A 360 -12.35 -4.12 5.03
CA GLY A 360 -11.92 -2.74 5.17
C GLY A 360 -13.11 -1.79 5.32
N ILE A 361 -12.88 -0.64 5.94
CA ILE A 361 -13.83 0.47 5.88
C ILE A 361 -13.28 1.48 4.87
N MET A 362 -14.16 2.05 4.04
CA MET A 362 -13.78 3.00 3.01
C MET A 362 -12.89 4.12 3.57
N VAL A 363 -11.83 4.40 2.84
CA VAL A 363 -10.94 5.55 3.10
C VAL A 363 -10.94 6.43 1.86
N PRO A 364 -11.27 7.71 2.00
CA PRO A 364 -11.34 8.64 0.88
C PRO A 364 -9.93 9.16 0.54
N TYR A 365 -9.08 8.29 0.01
CA TYR A 365 -7.70 8.68 -0.31
C TYR A 365 -7.67 9.87 -1.28
N PRO A 366 -6.78 10.83 -1.05
CA PRO A 366 -6.55 11.93 -1.99
C PRO A 366 -6.23 11.43 -3.41
N GLY A 367 -6.64 12.18 -4.42
CA GLY A 367 -6.44 11.81 -5.82
C GLY A 367 -7.36 10.68 -6.33
N THR A 368 -8.31 10.22 -5.50
CA THR A 368 -9.35 9.27 -5.90
C THR A 368 -10.70 9.96 -6.05
N GLU A 369 -11.60 9.37 -6.84
CA GLU A 369 -12.98 9.85 -6.97
C GLU A 369 -13.71 9.82 -5.61
N ILE A 370 -13.50 8.77 -4.81
CA ILE A 370 -14.05 8.71 -3.44
C ILE A 370 -13.49 9.83 -2.56
N GLY A 371 -12.22 10.23 -2.76
CA GLY A 371 -11.63 11.36 -2.06
C GLY A 371 -12.34 12.69 -2.40
N ARG A 372 -12.65 12.93 -3.68
CA ARG A 372 -13.44 14.07 -4.14
C ARG A 372 -14.85 14.04 -3.56
N MET A 373 -15.56 12.93 -3.73
CA MET A 373 -16.93 12.75 -3.22
C MET A 373 -17.02 13.01 -1.71
N ALA A 374 -16.05 12.54 -0.95
CA ALA A 374 -16.04 12.76 0.50
C ALA A 374 -15.79 14.22 0.87
N ALA A 375 -14.95 14.93 0.13
CA ALA A 375 -14.70 16.35 0.34
C ALA A 375 -15.92 17.21 0.01
N GLU A 376 -16.70 16.82 -0.98
CA GLU A 376 -17.90 17.54 -1.46
C GLU A 376 -19.22 17.06 -0.79
N GLY A 377 -19.14 16.02 0.07
CA GLY A 377 -20.33 15.45 0.74
C GLY A 377 -21.24 14.65 -0.19
N GLU A 378 -20.75 14.25 -1.37
CA GLU A 378 -21.47 13.40 -2.32
C GLU A 378 -21.56 11.95 -1.84
N GLY A 379 -22.50 11.17 -2.39
CA GLY A 379 -22.68 9.77 -2.03
C GLY A 379 -23.03 9.54 -0.56
N GLY A 380 -23.53 10.59 0.13
CA GLY A 380 -23.87 10.58 1.53
C GLY A 380 -22.67 10.67 2.48
N TYR A 381 -21.47 10.88 1.97
CA TYR A 381 -20.27 10.98 2.81
C TYR A 381 -20.28 12.20 3.72
N ILE A 382 -19.75 12.00 4.91
CA ILE A 382 -19.41 13.02 5.90
C ILE A 382 -17.94 12.82 6.22
N LEU A 383 -17.10 13.79 5.88
CA LEU A 383 -15.68 13.74 6.17
C LEU A 383 -15.45 14.02 7.67
N GLU A 384 -14.90 13.04 8.38
CA GLU A 384 -14.64 13.08 9.83
C GLU A 384 -13.14 13.15 10.15
N ALA A 385 -12.27 13.02 9.16
CA ALA A 385 -10.83 13.06 9.34
C ALA A 385 -10.39 14.36 10.01
N ARG A 386 -9.59 14.27 11.06
CA ARG A 386 -9.00 15.40 11.78
C ARG A 386 -7.60 15.72 11.26
N ASP A 387 -6.89 14.69 10.88
CA ASP A 387 -5.55 14.75 10.29
C ASP A 387 -5.32 13.54 9.36
N TRP A 388 -4.15 13.50 8.74
CA TRP A 388 -3.81 12.44 7.81
C TRP A 388 -3.65 11.04 8.44
N ASN A 389 -3.48 10.92 9.76
CA ASN A 389 -3.44 9.62 10.45
C ASN A 389 -4.81 8.92 10.45
N ASP A 390 -5.90 9.66 10.27
CA ASP A 390 -7.25 9.11 10.17
C ASP A 390 -7.49 8.37 8.83
N TYR A 391 -6.63 8.56 7.83
CA TYR A 391 -6.69 7.88 6.52
C TYR A 391 -6.15 6.45 6.57
N ASN A 392 -6.64 5.66 7.52
CA ASN A 392 -6.25 4.27 7.74
C ASN A 392 -7.46 3.35 7.62
N LYS A 393 -7.33 2.24 6.85
CA LYS A 393 -8.44 1.32 6.54
C LYS A 393 -9.02 0.59 7.76
N GLN A 394 -8.23 0.36 8.77
CA GLN A 394 -8.62 -0.46 9.93
C GLN A 394 -8.98 0.38 11.16
N LEU A 395 -8.19 1.39 11.47
CA LEU A 395 -8.28 2.16 12.70
C LEU A 395 -8.57 3.65 12.48
N GLY A 396 -8.51 4.12 11.24
CA GLY A 396 -8.79 5.50 10.88
C GLY A 396 -10.27 5.88 11.10
N ASN A 397 -10.54 7.16 11.04
CA ASN A 397 -11.87 7.75 11.20
C ASN A 397 -12.16 8.73 10.06
N ALA A 398 -11.75 8.40 8.86
CA ALA A 398 -11.79 9.38 7.78
C ALA A 398 -13.21 9.76 7.36
N VAL A 399 -14.13 8.79 7.29
CA VAL A 399 -15.51 9.06 6.83
C VAL A 399 -16.57 8.29 7.60
N SER A 400 -17.77 8.85 7.64
CA SER A 400 -19.05 8.17 7.81
C SER A 400 -19.96 8.42 6.61
N ILE A 401 -21.13 7.79 6.60
CA ILE A 401 -22.19 7.97 5.58
C ILE A 401 -23.47 8.35 6.28
N ARG A 402 -24.30 9.20 5.70
CA ARG A 402 -25.62 9.53 6.21
C ARG A 402 -26.42 8.25 6.44
N GLY A 403 -26.91 8.03 7.68
CA GLY A 403 -27.60 6.82 8.09
C GLY A 403 -26.73 5.59 8.33
N LEU A 404 -25.38 5.71 8.18
CA LEU A 404 -24.43 4.63 8.46
C LEU A 404 -23.17 5.20 9.10
N GLU A 405 -23.26 5.53 10.38
CA GLU A 405 -22.18 6.13 11.16
C GLU A 405 -20.93 5.21 11.22
N ARG A 406 -19.77 5.81 11.39
CA ARG A 406 -18.49 5.11 11.56
C ARG A 406 -18.52 4.00 12.62
N LYS A 407 -19.13 4.24 13.78
CA LYS A 407 -19.27 3.23 14.83
C LYS A 407 -20.08 2.02 14.40
N THR A 408 -21.08 2.23 13.56
CA THR A 408 -21.89 1.14 13.00
C THR A 408 -21.07 0.34 12.01
N LEU A 409 -20.31 1.00 11.13
CA LEU A 409 -19.38 0.34 10.21
C LEU A 409 -18.31 -0.49 10.96
N GLU A 410 -17.72 0.04 12.02
CA GLU A 410 -16.75 -0.69 12.87
C GLU A 410 -17.37 -1.93 13.54
N ARG A 411 -18.62 -1.80 14.03
CA ARG A 411 -19.36 -2.94 14.59
C ARG A 411 -19.70 -3.99 13.54
N MET A 412 -20.12 -3.56 12.35
CA MET A 412 -20.42 -4.45 11.22
C MET A 412 -19.16 -5.15 10.74
N GLN A 413 -18.03 -4.45 10.60
CA GLN A 413 -16.74 -5.02 10.28
C GLN A 413 -16.37 -6.15 11.26
N PHE A 414 -16.42 -5.88 12.56
CA PHE A 414 -16.10 -6.88 13.59
C PHE A 414 -17.07 -8.09 13.55
N ARG A 415 -18.38 -7.82 13.45
CA ARG A 415 -19.40 -8.88 13.31
C ARG A 415 -19.20 -9.69 12.04
N GLY A 416 -18.76 -9.06 10.95
CA GLY A 416 -18.45 -9.72 9.68
C GLY A 416 -17.38 -10.80 9.85
N TYR A 417 -16.28 -10.49 10.51
CA TYR A 417 -15.24 -11.48 10.83
C TYR A 417 -15.80 -12.65 11.64
N LEU A 418 -16.50 -12.37 12.73
CA LEU A 418 -17.08 -13.42 13.57
C LEU A 418 -18.09 -14.27 12.81
N LYS A 419 -19.00 -13.63 12.04
CA LYS A 419 -20.08 -14.30 11.33
C LYS A 419 -19.56 -15.30 10.29
N VAL A 420 -18.50 -14.94 9.55
CA VAL A 420 -17.90 -15.84 8.55
C VAL A 420 -17.34 -17.11 9.22
N PHE A 421 -16.60 -16.99 10.29
CA PHE A 421 -16.03 -18.18 10.96
C PHE A 421 -17.09 -19.01 11.69
N ILE A 422 -18.00 -18.38 12.43
CA ILE A 422 -19.01 -19.09 13.23
C ILE A 422 -20.01 -19.83 12.35
N ARG A 423 -20.56 -19.15 11.32
CA ARG A 423 -21.54 -19.76 10.41
C ARG A 423 -20.96 -20.91 9.59
N ASN A 424 -19.70 -20.85 9.28
CA ASN A 424 -18.98 -21.92 8.58
C ASN A 424 -18.34 -22.96 9.52
N ARG A 425 -18.63 -22.92 10.83
CA ARG A 425 -18.13 -23.84 11.88
C ARG A 425 -16.59 -23.92 11.95
N ARG A 426 -15.91 -22.84 11.59
CA ARG A 426 -14.44 -22.74 11.55
C ARG A 426 -13.88 -22.18 12.86
N PHE A 427 -14.21 -22.78 13.99
CA PHE A 427 -13.83 -22.28 15.33
C PHE A 427 -12.32 -22.25 15.56
N GLY A 428 -11.60 -23.27 15.06
CA GLY A 428 -10.13 -23.27 15.15
C GLY A 428 -9.45 -22.11 14.39
N ASP A 429 -10.00 -21.74 13.22
CA ASP A 429 -9.50 -20.60 12.45
C ASP A 429 -9.87 -19.28 13.14
N LEU A 430 -11.05 -19.20 13.77
CA LEU A 430 -11.45 -18.06 14.59
C LEU A 430 -10.49 -17.84 15.75
N LEU A 431 -10.11 -18.89 16.48
CA LEU A 431 -9.14 -18.79 17.56
C LEU A 431 -7.77 -18.33 17.07
N LYS A 432 -7.28 -18.89 15.95
CA LYS A 432 -6.03 -18.43 15.30
C LYS A 432 -6.11 -16.96 14.88
N PHE A 433 -7.25 -16.55 14.32
CA PHE A 433 -7.52 -15.15 13.94
C PHE A 433 -7.48 -14.23 15.16
N ILE A 434 -8.22 -14.53 16.22
CA ILE A 434 -8.23 -13.75 17.48
C ILE A 434 -6.82 -13.67 18.06
N TRP A 435 -6.09 -14.78 18.13
CA TRP A 435 -4.73 -14.79 18.64
C TRP A 435 -3.75 -13.97 17.78
N ARG A 436 -3.87 -14.06 16.46
CA ARG A 436 -3.05 -13.31 15.50
C ARG A 436 -3.26 -11.80 15.63
N TYR A 437 -4.51 -11.37 15.78
CA TYR A 437 -4.91 -9.96 15.82
C TYR A 437 -5.27 -9.46 17.24
N ARG A 438 -4.82 -10.16 18.28
CA ARG A 438 -5.16 -9.80 19.68
C ARG A 438 -4.71 -8.40 20.09
N ARG A 439 -3.59 -7.91 19.54
CA ARG A 439 -3.08 -6.55 19.84
C ARG A 439 -3.93 -5.48 19.20
N GLU A 440 -4.30 -5.67 17.95
CA GLU A 440 -5.19 -4.81 17.17
C GLU A 440 -6.59 -4.78 17.81
N GLY A 441 -7.11 -5.93 18.20
CA GLY A 441 -8.38 -6.06 18.93
C GLY A 441 -8.37 -5.33 20.27
N MET A 442 -7.32 -5.47 21.07
CA MET A 442 -7.16 -4.72 22.33
C MET A 442 -7.06 -3.22 22.10
N ALA A 443 -6.39 -2.77 21.05
CA ALA A 443 -6.30 -1.36 20.69
C ALA A 443 -7.65 -0.77 20.28
N MET A 444 -8.49 -1.53 19.54
CA MET A 444 -9.86 -1.13 19.22
C MET A 444 -10.72 -1.00 20.48
N ILE A 445 -10.61 -1.93 21.41
CA ILE A 445 -11.32 -1.88 22.72
C ILE A 445 -10.85 -0.66 23.52
N ALA A 446 -9.55 -0.43 23.62
CA ALA A 446 -9.00 0.73 24.34
C ALA A 446 -9.42 2.07 23.69
N LYS A 447 -9.49 2.15 22.35
CA LYS A 447 -10.01 3.32 21.62
C LYS A 447 -11.48 3.58 21.96
N SER A 448 -12.28 2.53 22.00
CA SER A 448 -13.71 2.62 22.38
C SER A 448 -13.90 3.06 23.83
N ALA A 449 -13.13 2.51 24.76
CA ALA A 449 -13.17 2.89 26.16
C ALA A 449 -12.77 4.37 26.39
N ARG A 450 -11.69 4.84 25.76
CA ARG A 450 -11.27 6.25 25.86
C ARG A 450 -12.32 7.24 25.33
N ARG A 451 -13.11 6.84 24.32
CA ARG A 451 -14.22 7.67 23.79
C ARG A 451 -15.38 7.77 24.79
N ILE A 452 -15.67 6.70 25.54
CA ILE A 452 -16.70 6.70 26.60
C ILE A 452 -16.29 7.63 27.75
N PHE A 453 -15.03 7.52 28.23
CA PHE A 453 -14.51 8.36 29.32
C PHE A 453 -14.42 9.86 28.97
N ARG A 454 -14.16 10.22 27.69
CA ARG A 454 -14.15 11.62 27.26
C ARG A 454 -15.55 12.26 27.16
N ARG A 455 -16.61 11.49 26.86
CA ARG A 455 -17.99 11.98 26.87
C ARG A 455 -18.55 12.21 28.27
N GLY A 456 -18.06 11.49 29.27
CA GLY A 456 -18.47 11.72 30.66
C GLY A 456 -17.88 12.99 31.29
N ARG A 457 -16.87 13.63 30.67
CA ARG A 457 -16.24 14.87 31.17
C ARG A 457 -16.70 16.15 30.44
N SER A 458 -17.47 16.06 29.36
CA SER A 458 -18.01 17.20 28.64
C SER A 458 -19.52 17.41 28.87
N GLY A 459 -20.10 16.75 29.85
CA GLY A 459 -21.51 16.83 30.26
C GLY A 459 -21.68 17.12 31.75
N GLY A 460 -20.73 17.84 32.36
CA GLY A 460 -20.82 18.38 33.70
C GLY A 460 -20.55 19.86 33.69
#